data_e87fbe97dd09d743a3e2e3d153dc1dc6
#
_entry.id   e87fbe97dd09d743a3e2e3d153dc1dc6
#
_cell.length_a   1.000
_cell.length_b   1.000
_cell.length_c   1.000
_cell.angle_alpha   90.00
_cell.angle_beta   90.00
_cell.angle_gamma   90.00
#
_symmetry.space_group_name_H-M   'P 1'
#
loop_
_entity.id
_entity.type
_entity.pdbx_description
1 polymer ?
#
loop_
_entity_poly.entity_id
_entity_poly.type
_entity_poly.pdbx_seq_one_letter_code
_entity_poly.pdbx_strand_id
1 'polypeptide(L)'
;MTAKENVELALQICKNPRDAETVLKEVGLGERLNNFPSQLSGGEQQRVSIARALAKNPKMLLCDEPTGALDYVTGKQILKLLQDTCRKQKMTVLVITHNSAIAPMADRVIRIKNGKAASVCTNPSPVSVEDIEW
;
A
#
# COMPACT_ATOMS: atom_id res chain seq x y z
N MET A 1 -2.97 13.50 -16.99
CA MET A 1 -3.05 13.91 -15.57
C MET A 1 -1.73 13.62 -14.88
N THR A 2 -1.23 14.57 -14.13
CA THR A 2 -0.05 14.43 -13.28
C THR A 2 -0.36 13.53 -12.07
N ALA A 3 0.67 13.16 -11.30
CA ALA A 3 0.49 12.40 -10.06
C ALA A 3 -0.46 13.11 -9.09
N LYS A 4 -0.30 14.42 -8.89
CA LYS A 4 -1.17 15.24 -8.03
C LYS A 4 -2.61 15.26 -8.54
N GLU A 5 -2.83 15.59 -9.81
CA GLU A 5 -4.17 15.62 -10.41
C GLU A 5 -4.88 14.25 -10.32
N ASN A 6 -4.14 13.15 -10.41
CA ASN A 6 -4.65 11.80 -10.28
C ASN A 6 -5.23 11.53 -8.87
N VAL A 7 -4.54 12.03 -7.83
CA VAL A 7 -5.02 11.94 -6.46
C VAL A 7 -6.20 12.87 -6.24
N GLU A 8 -6.10 14.14 -6.67
CA GLU A 8 -7.16 15.15 -6.52
C GLU A 8 -8.48 14.72 -7.16
N LEU A 9 -8.42 14.12 -8.35
CA LEU A 9 -9.61 13.58 -9.01
C LEU A 9 -10.35 12.55 -8.16
N ALA A 10 -9.60 11.66 -7.49
CA ALA A 10 -10.18 10.64 -6.63
C ALA A 10 -10.84 11.21 -5.37
N LEU A 11 -10.51 12.44 -4.99
CA LEU A 11 -11.03 13.11 -3.79
C LEU A 11 -12.33 13.87 -4.02
N GLN A 12 -12.71 14.14 -5.27
CA GLN A 12 -13.90 14.93 -5.61
C GLN A 12 -15.20 14.37 -5.03
N ILE A 13 -15.25 13.06 -4.78
CA ILE A 13 -16.43 12.37 -4.23
C ILE A 13 -16.32 12.08 -2.72
N CYS A 14 -15.28 12.57 -2.06
CA CYS A 14 -15.01 12.27 -0.65
C CYS A 14 -15.49 13.40 0.25
N LYS A 15 -16.09 13.05 1.42
CA LYS A 15 -16.57 14.03 2.38
C LYS A 15 -15.47 14.70 3.19
N ASN A 16 -14.45 13.94 3.60
CA ASN A 16 -13.34 14.40 4.44
C ASN A 16 -11.99 13.91 3.87
N PRO A 17 -11.60 14.38 2.66
CA PRO A 17 -10.36 13.97 2.06
C PRO A 17 -9.17 14.60 2.78
N ARG A 18 -8.03 13.90 2.71
CA ARG A 18 -6.73 14.46 3.08
C ARG A 18 -6.18 15.27 1.91
N ASP A 19 -5.28 16.19 2.20
CA ASP A 19 -4.59 16.96 1.16
C ASP A 19 -3.75 16.06 0.26
N ALA A 20 -3.95 16.15 -1.07
CA ALA A 20 -3.28 15.28 -2.06
C ALA A 20 -1.76 15.42 -2.04
N GLU A 21 -1.26 16.65 -1.91
CA GLU A 21 0.18 16.93 -1.88
C GLU A 21 0.83 16.35 -0.62
N THR A 22 0.20 16.53 0.53
CA THR A 22 0.65 15.95 1.81
C THR A 22 0.77 14.43 1.72
N VAL A 23 -0.26 13.76 1.18
CA VAL A 23 -0.25 12.30 1.06
C VAL A 23 0.80 11.83 0.05
N LEU A 24 0.98 12.53 -1.07
CA LEU A 24 2.03 12.20 -2.04
C LEU A 24 3.43 12.35 -1.43
N LYS A 25 3.67 13.34 -0.58
CA LYS A 25 4.93 13.48 0.16
C LYS A 25 5.14 12.32 1.14
N GLU A 26 4.10 11.90 1.86
CA GLU A 26 4.16 10.76 2.78
C GLU A 26 4.54 9.44 2.09
N VAL A 27 4.09 9.25 0.85
CA VAL A 27 4.47 8.06 0.06
C VAL A 27 5.79 8.22 -0.71
N GLY A 28 6.54 9.30 -0.45
CA GLY A 28 7.85 9.54 -1.05
C GLY A 28 7.82 10.08 -2.48
N LEU A 29 6.74 10.77 -2.88
CA LEU A 29 6.56 11.35 -4.22
C LEU A 29 6.52 12.89 -4.21
N GLY A 30 7.09 13.53 -3.18
CA GLY A 30 7.11 14.99 -3.08
C GLY A 30 7.73 15.71 -4.27
N GLU A 31 8.78 15.12 -4.87
CA GLU A 31 9.46 15.66 -6.05
C GLU A 31 8.81 15.24 -7.38
N ARG A 32 7.71 14.47 -7.34
CA ARG A 32 7.05 13.89 -8.51
C ARG A 32 5.61 14.38 -8.71
N LEU A 33 5.17 15.39 -7.97
CA LEU A 33 3.78 15.88 -7.97
C LEU A 33 3.26 16.21 -9.38
N ASN A 34 4.09 16.83 -10.20
CA ASN A 34 3.74 17.28 -11.53
C ASN A 34 4.17 16.31 -12.66
N ASN A 35 4.68 15.13 -12.31
CA ASN A 35 5.07 14.13 -13.30
C ASN A 35 3.83 13.39 -13.83
N PHE A 36 3.86 13.08 -15.13
CA PHE A 36 2.88 12.21 -15.77
C PHE A 36 3.24 10.73 -15.52
N PRO A 37 2.28 9.79 -15.63
CA PRO A 37 2.56 8.36 -15.44
C PRO A 37 3.71 7.82 -16.29
N SER A 38 3.86 8.30 -17.52
CA SER A 38 4.96 7.93 -18.42
C SER A 38 6.36 8.36 -17.93
N GLN A 39 6.41 9.27 -16.97
CA GLN A 39 7.65 9.78 -16.38
C GLN A 39 7.93 9.13 -15.00
N LEU A 40 7.11 8.18 -14.59
CA LEU A 40 7.20 7.49 -13.31
C LEU A 40 7.61 6.04 -13.51
N SER A 41 8.47 5.52 -12.64
CA SER A 41 8.75 4.09 -12.55
C SER A 41 7.51 3.30 -12.11
N GLY A 42 7.51 1.98 -12.32
CA GLY A 42 6.40 1.12 -11.87
C GLY A 42 6.12 1.24 -10.38
N GLY A 43 7.17 1.33 -9.55
CA GLY A 43 7.02 1.52 -8.10
C GLY A 43 6.50 2.91 -7.73
N GLU A 44 6.85 3.96 -8.48
CA GLU A 44 6.30 5.30 -8.29
C GLU A 44 4.82 5.34 -8.69
N GLN A 45 4.44 4.69 -9.79
CA GLN A 45 3.03 4.56 -10.20
C GLN A 45 2.21 3.78 -9.15
N GLN A 46 2.78 2.72 -8.57
CA GLN A 46 2.15 1.99 -7.47
C GLN A 46 1.96 2.88 -6.24
N ARG A 47 2.95 3.70 -5.88
CA ARG A 47 2.82 4.67 -4.79
C ARG A 47 1.76 5.74 -5.07
N VAL A 48 1.60 6.20 -6.31
CA VAL A 48 0.48 7.10 -6.68
C VAL A 48 -0.87 6.40 -6.43
N SER A 49 -1.00 5.12 -6.79
CA SER A 49 -2.22 4.34 -6.54
C SER A 49 -2.53 4.21 -5.05
N ILE A 50 -1.51 3.96 -4.23
CA ILE A 50 -1.64 3.91 -2.77
C ILE A 50 -2.03 5.30 -2.23
N ALA A 51 -1.39 6.37 -2.69
CA ALA A 51 -1.72 7.74 -2.30
C ALA A 51 -3.18 8.10 -2.63
N ARG A 52 -3.67 7.70 -3.80
CA ARG A 52 -5.09 7.87 -4.17
C ARG A 52 -6.04 7.22 -3.17
N ALA A 53 -5.71 6.03 -2.70
CA ALA A 53 -6.51 5.32 -1.71
C ALA A 53 -6.41 5.99 -0.33
N LEU A 54 -5.21 6.32 0.13
CA LEU A 54 -4.94 6.93 1.43
C LEU A 54 -5.54 8.34 1.57
N ALA A 55 -5.51 9.13 0.50
CA ALA A 55 -6.04 10.49 0.49
C ALA A 55 -7.56 10.55 0.72
N LYS A 56 -8.27 9.45 0.45
CA LYS A 56 -9.70 9.31 0.78
C LYS A 56 -9.97 9.19 2.29
N ASN A 57 -8.92 9.11 3.10
CA ASN A 57 -8.99 8.92 4.56
C ASN A 57 -9.79 7.67 4.96
N PRO A 58 -9.48 6.48 4.40
CA PRO A 58 -10.25 5.27 4.63
C PRO A 58 -9.95 4.67 6.01
N LYS A 59 -10.88 3.85 6.51
CA LYS A 59 -10.66 3.00 7.70
C LYS A 59 -9.94 1.69 7.36
N MET A 60 -10.03 1.27 6.12
CA MET A 60 -9.43 0.03 5.62
C MET A 60 -8.85 0.26 4.22
N LEU A 61 -7.65 -0.25 4.00
CA LEU A 61 -6.96 -0.26 2.70
C LEU A 61 -6.90 -1.70 2.19
N LEU A 62 -7.35 -1.92 0.97
CA LEU A 62 -7.28 -3.21 0.29
C LEU A 62 -6.21 -3.16 -0.79
N CYS A 63 -5.25 -4.06 -0.73
CA CYS A 63 -4.14 -4.17 -1.66
C CYS A 63 -4.13 -5.57 -2.29
N ASP A 64 -4.31 -5.62 -3.60
CA ASP A 64 -4.26 -6.85 -4.38
C ASP A 64 -2.90 -6.93 -5.09
N GLU A 65 -2.10 -7.93 -4.71
CA GLU A 65 -0.74 -8.18 -5.22
C GLU A 65 0.12 -6.90 -5.31
N PRO A 66 0.31 -6.13 -4.21
CA PRO A 66 0.92 -4.80 -4.28
C PRO A 66 2.37 -4.81 -4.73
N THR A 67 3.03 -5.98 -4.75
CA THR A 67 4.43 -6.16 -5.16
C THR A 67 4.61 -7.01 -6.41
N GLY A 68 3.52 -7.54 -6.99
CA GLY A 68 3.57 -8.58 -8.02
C GLY A 68 4.28 -8.21 -9.31
N ALA A 69 4.34 -6.92 -9.67
CA ALA A 69 4.99 -6.41 -10.88
C ALA A 69 6.27 -5.59 -10.58
N LEU A 70 6.78 -5.66 -9.36
CA LEU A 70 7.90 -4.85 -8.89
C LEU A 70 9.15 -5.71 -8.66
N ASP A 71 10.32 -5.11 -8.84
CA ASP A 71 11.58 -5.70 -8.39
C ASP A 71 11.60 -5.79 -6.85
N TYR A 72 12.52 -6.62 -6.34
CA TYR A 72 12.64 -6.90 -4.91
C TYR A 72 12.77 -5.62 -4.05
N VAL A 73 13.66 -4.70 -4.42
CA VAL A 73 13.93 -3.48 -3.65
C VAL A 73 12.70 -2.59 -3.60
N THR A 74 12.08 -2.37 -4.74
CA THR A 74 10.86 -1.56 -4.85
C THR A 74 9.68 -2.22 -4.15
N GLY A 75 9.52 -3.54 -4.29
CA GLY A 75 8.51 -4.31 -3.57
C GLY A 75 8.63 -4.17 -2.06
N LYS A 76 9.86 -4.25 -1.54
CA LYS A 76 10.17 -4.06 -0.11
C LYS A 76 9.77 -2.66 0.37
N GLN A 77 10.04 -1.62 -0.42
CA GLN A 77 9.63 -0.25 -0.11
C GLN A 77 8.09 -0.09 -0.04
N ILE A 78 7.36 -0.75 -0.93
CA ILE A 78 5.89 -0.74 -0.90
C ILE A 78 5.35 -1.44 0.35
N LEU A 79 5.88 -2.62 0.69
CA LEU A 79 5.46 -3.32 1.91
C LEU A 79 5.77 -2.52 3.17
N LYS A 80 6.94 -1.86 3.22
CA LYS A 80 7.29 -0.96 4.33
C LYS A 80 6.30 0.20 4.44
N LEU A 81 5.95 0.82 3.33
CA LEU A 81 4.94 1.89 3.30
C LEU A 81 3.60 1.41 3.86
N LEU A 82 3.15 0.22 3.46
CA LEU A 82 1.88 -0.36 3.95
C LEU A 82 1.95 -0.69 5.45
N GLN A 83 3.05 -1.28 5.92
CA GLN A 83 3.25 -1.57 7.35
C GLN A 83 3.28 -0.29 8.19
N ASP A 84 4.02 0.73 7.74
CA ASP A 84 4.10 2.03 8.42
C ASP A 84 2.74 2.73 8.46
N THR A 85 1.98 2.69 7.36
CA THR A 85 0.63 3.25 7.28
C THR A 85 -0.30 2.58 8.29
N CYS A 86 -0.29 1.25 8.36
CA CYS A 86 -1.06 0.49 9.33
C CYS A 86 -0.74 0.91 10.77
N ARG A 87 0.55 1.03 11.10
CA ARG A 87 1.01 1.34 12.47
C ARG A 87 0.75 2.80 12.85
N LYS A 88 1.13 3.75 11.99
CA LYS A 88 1.06 5.20 12.27
C LYS A 88 -0.37 5.73 12.24
N GLN A 89 -1.19 5.25 11.30
CA GLN A 89 -2.55 5.74 11.11
C GLN A 89 -3.62 4.87 11.76
N LYS A 90 -3.21 3.78 12.43
CA LYS A 90 -4.12 2.78 13.04
C LYS A 90 -5.19 2.29 12.05
N MET A 91 -4.78 2.12 10.81
CA MET A 91 -5.63 1.71 9.70
C MET A 91 -5.52 0.20 9.52
N THR A 92 -6.63 -0.46 9.19
CA THR A 92 -6.59 -1.86 8.76
C THR A 92 -6.06 -1.92 7.31
N VAL A 93 -4.96 -2.65 7.10
CA VAL A 93 -4.42 -2.92 5.77
C VAL A 93 -4.58 -4.40 5.48
N LEU A 94 -5.33 -4.72 4.43
CA LEU A 94 -5.51 -6.09 3.93
C LEU A 94 -4.69 -6.27 2.65
N VAL A 95 -3.72 -7.15 2.69
CA VAL A 95 -2.88 -7.50 1.53
C VAL A 95 -3.29 -8.88 1.03
N ILE A 96 -3.68 -8.96 -0.23
CA ILE A 96 -3.93 -10.20 -0.95
C ILE A 96 -2.68 -10.53 -1.75
N THR A 97 -2.11 -11.71 -1.54
CA THR A 97 -0.89 -12.12 -2.23
C THR A 97 -0.74 -13.63 -2.25
N HIS A 98 -0.07 -14.16 -3.26
CA HIS A 98 0.38 -15.55 -3.31
C HIS A 98 1.82 -15.70 -2.73
N ASN A 99 2.50 -14.62 -2.39
CA ASN A 99 3.84 -14.66 -1.80
C ASN A 99 3.75 -14.93 -0.29
N SER A 100 3.94 -16.18 0.12
CA SER A 100 3.88 -16.58 1.53
C SER A 100 5.05 -16.05 2.37
N ALA A 101 6.14 -15.62 1.74
CA ALA A 101 7.32 -15.10 2.45
C ALA A 101 7.04 -13.79 3.21
N ILE A 102 6.02 -13.03 2.80
CA ILE A 102 5.63 -11.81 3.50
C ILE A 102 4.69 -12.04 4.70
N ALA A 103 4.19 -13.26 4.88
CA ALA A 103 3.27 -13.56 5.99
C ALA A 103 3.80 -13.19 7.39
N PRO A 104 5.12 -13.32 7.71
CA PRO A 104 5.63 -12.96 9.03
C PRO A 104 5.45 -11.49 9.43
N MET A 105 5.28 -10.57 8.47
CA MET A 105 5.04 -9.15 8.77
C MET A 105 3.62 -8.84 9.20
N ALA A 106 2.67 -9.72 8.93
CA ALA A 106 1.25 -9.50 9.19
C ALA A 106 0.87 -9.80 10.65
N ASP A 107 -0.09 -9.03 11.17
CA ASP A 107 -0.71 -9.31 12.49
C ASP A 107 -1.59 -10.56 12.43
N ARG A 108 -2.19 -10.81 11.26
CA ARG A 108 -3.08 -11.96 11.03
C ARG A 108 -2.90 -12.48 9.61
N VAL A 109 -2.84 -13.79 9.47
CA VAL A 109 -2.73 -14.47 8.19
C VAL A 109 -3.97 -15.33 7.98
N ILE A 110 -4.68 -15.09 6.86
CA ILE A 110 -5.84 -15.88 6.44
C ILE A 110 -5.44 -16.64 5.19
N ARG A 111 -5.48 -17.96 5.25
CA ARG A 111 -5.20 -18.82 4.10
C ARG A 111 -6.51 -19.22 3.43
N ILE A 112 -6.60 -18.92 2.13
CA ILE A 112 -7.75 -19.27 1.30
C ILE A 112 -7.42 -20.54 0.50
N LYS A 113 -8.34 -21.49 0.51
CA LYS A 113 -8.27 -22.71 -0.31
C LYS A 113 -9.66 -23.06 -0.82
N ASN A 114 -9.79 -23.28 -2.13
CA ASN A 114 -11.07 -23.63 -2.77
C ASN A 114 -12.21 -22.66 -2.41
N GLY A 115 -11.92 -21.35 -2.41
CA GLY A 115 -12.92 -20.30 -2.11
C GLY A 115 -13.34 -20.21 -0.64
N LYS A 116 -12.67 -20.89 0.27
CA LYS A 116 -12.96 -20.89 1.71
C LYS A 116 -11.74 -20.53 2.53
N ALA A 117 -11.95 -19.89 3.68
CA ALA A 117 -10.89 -19.68 4.68
C ALA A 117 -10.49 -21.03 5.28
N ALA A 118 -9.34 -21.55 4.89
CA ALA A 118 -8.82 -22.82 5.37
C ALA A 118 -8.18 -22.70 6.75
N SER A 119 -7.54 -21.56 7.05
CA SER A 119 -6.98 -21.27 8.37
C SER A 119 -6.92 -19.77 8.62
N VAL A 120 -6.98 -19.37 9.89
CA VAL A 120 -6.78 -18.03 10.39
C VAL A 120 -5.79 -18.10 11.53
N CYS A 121 -4.63 -17.46 11.37
CA CYS A 121 -3.57 -17.45 12.37
C CYS A 121 -3.26 -16.02 12.80
N THR A 122 -3.28 -15.74 14.08
CA THR A 122 -2.84 -14.46 14.66
C THR A 122 -1.34 -14.54 14.94
N ASN A 123 -0.61 -13.51 14.56
CA ASN A 123 0.81 -13.39 14.80
C ASN A 123 1.04 -12.37 15.96
N PRO A 124 1.45 -12.83 17.14
CA PRO A 124 1.65 -11.93 18.29
C PRO A 124 2.91 -11.06 18.17
N SER A 125 3.82 -11.39 17.26
CA SER A 125 5.11 -10.71 17.06
C SER A 125 5.42 -10.50 15.60
N PRO A 126 4.68 -9.62 14.89
CA PRO A 126 4.96 -9.31 13.49
C PRO A 126 6.37 -8.74 13.32
N VAL A 127 7.11 -9.25 12.34
CA VAL A 127 8.45 -8.76 12.05
C VAL A 127 8.42 -7.51 11.17
N SER A 128 9.52 -6.73 11.21
CA SER A 128 9.71 -5.64 10.26
C SER A 128 9.85 -6.18 8.84
N VAL A 129 9.36 -5.44 7.87
CA VAL A 129 9.58 -5.76 6.44
C VAL A 129 11.06 -5.85 6.10
N GLU A 130 11.92 -5.12 6.81
CA GLU A 130 13.37 -5.15 6.61
C GLU A 130 14.00 -6.53 6.89
N ASP A 131 13.37 -7.31 7.79
CA ASP A 131 13.82 -8.64 8.20
C ASP A 131 13.24 -9.77 7.32
N ILE A 132 12.46 -9.44 6.29
CA ILE A 132 11.85 -10.42 5.37
C ILE A 132 12.70 -10.53 4.10
N GLU A 133 12.91 -11.77 3.66
CA GLU A 133 13.51 -12.11 2.38
C GLU A 133 12.58 -13.01 1.56
N TRP A 134 12.49 -12.77 0.24
CA TRP A 134 11.72 -13.60 -0.70
C TRP A 134 12.37 -13.66 -2.08
#